data_12a3b23b98400cc8a0a05237090fbadc
#
_entry.id   12a3b23b98400cc8a0a05237090fbadc
#
_cell.length_a   1.000
_cell.length_b   1.000
_cell.length_c   1.000
_cell.angle_alpha   90.00
_cell.angle_beta   90.00
_cell.angle_gamma   90.00
#
_symmetry.space_group_name_H-M   'P 1'
#
loop_
_entity.id
_entity.type
_entity.pdbx_description
1 polymer ?
#
loop_
_entity_poly.entity_id
_entity_poly.type
_entity_poly.pdbx_seq_one_letter_code
_entity_poly.pdbx_strand_id
1 'polypeptide(L)'
;MSKKIILLAGPTASGKSKLAIQLAKRLNGEIINADSMQIYKEFTILSSRPNNKETRKTKHHLYGIISVKKHFSAGDWLKLAKNKINLCYKFKKVPIIVGGTGLYFNTITKGISKIPSIDTQTRNKVRNLFKRLGYKEFYKKLLILDPKVKNKILPSDSQRSQRAYEVIL
;
A
#
# COMPACT_ATOMS: atom_id res chain seq x y z
N MET A 1 2.51 23.70 -17.36
CA MET A 1 3.57 23.05 -16.56
C MET A 1 3.35 21.53 -16.57
N SER A 2 4.38 20.73 -16.86
CA SER A 2 4.29 19.28 -16.79
C SER A 2 3.97 18.82 -15.35
N LYS A 3 3.01 17.91 -15.19
CA LYS A 3 2.64 17.33 -13.89
C LYS A 3 3.75 16.39 -13.42
N LYS A 4 4.67 16.87 -12.60
CA LYS A 4 5.79 16.08 -12.05
C LYS A 4 5.44 15.49 -10.70
N ILE A 5 5.82 14.24 -10.46
CA ILE A 5 5.75 13.54 -9.16
C ILE A 5 7.15 13.09 -8.81
N ILE A 6 7.56 13.28 -7.56
CA ILE A 6 8.82 12.74 -7.05
C ILE A 6 8.51 11.48 -6.24
N LEU A 7 9.22 10.39 -6.54
CA LEU A 7 9.16 9.14 -5.82
C LEU A 7 10.46 8.93 -5.05
N LEU A 8 10.39 8.88 -3.73
CA LEU A 8 11.53 8.67 -2.84
C LEU A 8 11.36 7.36 -2.07
N ALA A 9 11.88 6.29 -2.64
CA ALA A 9 11.84 4.95 -2.07
C ALA A 9 13.16 4.57 -1.41
N GLY A 10 13.10 3.72 -0.38
CA GLY A 10 14.30 3.16 0.26
C GLY A 10 13.99 2.51 1.62
N PRO A 11 14.94 1.80 2.23
CA PRO A 11 14.74 1.11 3.50
C PRO A 11 14.53 2.08 4.66
N THR A 12 14.04 1.56 5.78
CA THR A 12 13.93 2.33 7.04
C THR A 12 15.30 2.84 7.47
N ALA A 13 15.34 4.00 8.13
CA ALA A 13 16.56 4.67 8.60
C ALA A 13 17.55 5.14 7.51
N SER A 14 17.20 5.13 6.23
CA SER A 14 18.06 5.59 5.12
C SER A 14 18.08 7.12 4.91
N GLY A 15 17.52 7.91 5.82
CA GLY A 15 17.49 9.37 5.72
C GLY A 15 16.41 9.96 4.79
N LYS A 16 15.51 9.15 4.23
CA LYS A 16 14.43 9.58 3.30
C LYS A 16 13.62 10.77 3.81
N SER A 17 13.20 10.74 5.07
CA SER A 17 12.35 11.79 5.64
C SER A 17 13.04 13.15 5.64
N LYS A 18 14.33 13.18 6.00
CA LYS A 18 15.14 14.42 5.97
C LYS A 18 15.28 14.94 4.53
N LEU A 19 15.61 14.08 3.59
CA LEU A 19 15.72 14.42 2.17
C LEU A 19 14.38 14.90 1.59
N ALA A 20 13.28 14.23 1.94
CA ALA A 20 11.93 14.61 1.50
C ALA A 20 11.56 16.03 1.95
N ILE A 21 11.87 16.39 3.19
CA ILE A 21 11.62 17.73 3.73
C ILE A 21 12.48 18.78 2.99
N GLN A 22 13.73 18.47 2.68
CA GLN A 22 14.61 19.36 1.92
C GLN A 22 14.07 19.59 0.50
N LEU A 23 13.67 18.51 -0.18
CA LEU A 23 13.06 18.60 -1.51
C LEU A 23 11.74 19.38 -1.47
N ALA A 24 10.90 19.12 -0.48
CA ALA A 24 9.62 19.83 -0.34
C ALA A 24 9.81 21.34 -0.20
N LYS A 25 10.80 21.77 0.60
CA LYS A 25 11.13 23.19 0.75
C LYS A 25 11.64 23.82 -0.55
N ARG A 26 12.56 23.12 -1.26
CA ARG A 26 13.16 23.63 -2.50
C ARG A 26 12.18 23.70 -3.66
N LEU A 27 11.26 22.75 -3.75
CA LEU A 27 10.38 22.56 -4.91
C LEU A 27 8.94 23.02 -4.64
N ASN A 28 8.69 23.68 -3.53
CA ASN A 28 7.33 24.03 -3.09
C ASN A 28 6.41 22.80 -3.07
N GLY A 29 6.89 21.69 -2.48
CA GLY A 29 6.23 20.38 -2.49
C GLY A 29 5.50 20.05 -1.20
N GLU A 30 4.68 18.99 -1.26
CA GLU A 30 4.03 18.36 -0.13
C GLU A 30 4.35 16.86 -0.10
N ILE A 31 4.51 16.29 1.10
CA ILE A 31 4.92 14.90 1.30
C ILE A 31 3.68 14.01 1.40
N ILE A 32 3.71 12.86 0.70
CA ILE A 32 2.66 11.85 0.73
C ILE A 32 3.27 10.52 1.18
N ASN A 33 2.75 9.95 2.25
CA ASN A 33 3.25 8.69 2.81
C ASN A 33 3.04 7.50 1.87
N ALA A 34 4.10 6.71 1.66
CA ALA A 34 4.10 5.40 1.00
C ALA A 34 4.72 4.30 1.86
N ASP A 35 4.51 4.38 3.16
CA ASP A 35 4.87 3.34 4.13
C ASP A 35 3.61 2.77 4.78
N SER A 36 3.41 1.45 4.65
CA SER A 36 2.20 0.78 5.12
C SER A 36 2.06 0.75 6.64
N MET A 37 3.15 0.91 7.39
CA MET A 37 3.10 0.96 8.86
C MET A 37 2.80 2.37 9.37
N GLN A 38 3.29 3.40 8.69
CA GLN A 38 3.10 4.79 9.08
C GLN A 38 1.68 5.33 8.84
N ILE A 39 0.83 4.58 8.14
CA ILE A 39 -0.55 4.95 7.88
C ILE A 39 -1.46 4.76 9.10
N TYR A 40 -1.08 3.88 10.03
CA TYR A 40 -1.87 3.56 11.22
C TYR A 40 -1.67 4.56 12.35
N LYS A 41 -2.77 4.96 13.00
CA LYS A 41 -2.77 5.95 14.09
C LYS A 41 -1.94 5.49 15.27
N GLU A 42 -2.05 4.22 15.62
CA GLU A 42 -1.51 3.62 16.84
C GLU A 42 0.02 3.39 16.76
N PHE A 43 0.60 3.29 15.57
CA PHE A 43 2.02 2.96 15.39
C PHE A 43 2.93 4.19 15.25
N THR A 44 2.79 5.18 16.11
CA THR A 44 3.56 6.42 16.01
C THR A 44 5.06 6.19 16.23
N ILE A 45 5.42 5.51 17.32
CA ILE A 45 6.82 5.24 17.72
C ILE A 45 7.41 4.11 16.90
N LEU A 46 6.72 2.97 16.83
CA LEU A 46 7.18 1.75 16.15
C LEU A 46 7.47 1.96 14.65
N SER A 47 6.75 2.87 14.01
CA SER A 47 6.92 3.14 12.59
C SER A 47 7.86 4.31 12.28
N SER A 48 8.44 4.95 13.29
CA SER A 48 9.27 6.15 13.13
C SER A 48 8.55 7.23 12.31
N ARG A 49 7.28 7.45 12.59
CA ARG A 49 6.45 8.44 11.89
C ARG A 49 6.98 9.85 12.14
N PRO A 50 6.94 10.77 11.14
CA PRO A 50 7.37 12.15 11.31
C PRO A 50 6.74 12.80 12.53
N ASN A 51 7.57 13.47 13.33
CA ASN A 51 7.15 14.17 14.54
C ASN A 51 6.59 15.58 14.24
N ASN A 52 6.07 16.25 15.26
CA ASN A 52 5.48 17.57 15.11
C ASN A 52 6.47 18.64 14.59
N LYS A 53 7.77 18.53 14.93
CA LYS A 53 8.80 19.46 14.43
C LYS A 53 9.03 19.28 12.93
N GLU A 54 8.91 18.05 12.42
CA GLU A 54 9.07 17.72 11.00
C GLU A 54 7.83 18.11 10.20
N THR A 55 6.63 17.81 10.72
CA THR A 55 5.36 18.10 10.04
C THR A 55 5.06 19.61 9.97
N ARG A 56 5.59 20.42 10.89
CA ARG A 56 5.53 21.88 10.79
C ARG A 56 6.38 22.48 9.67
N LYS A 57 7.41 21.76 9.21
CA LYS A 57 8.32 22.25 8.15
C LYS A 57 7.73 22.17 6.75
N THR A 58 6.86 21.22 6.52
CA THR A 58 6.12 21.03 5.27
C THR A 58 4.89 20.17 5.53
N LYS A 59 3.90 20.25 4.66
CA LYS A 59 2.67 19.48 4.81
C LYS A 59 2.90 18.00 4.49
N HIS A 60 2.41 17.15 5.39
CA HIS A 60 2.50 15.71 5.30
C HIS A 60 1.09 15.10 5.17
N HIS A 61 0.92 14.16 4.26
CA HIS A 61 -0.33 13.48 3.99
C HIS A 61 -0.22 11.98 4.22
N LEU A 62 -1.33 11.35 4.59
CA LEU A 62 -1.51 9.90 4.74
C LEU A 62 -0.67 9.29 5.88
N TYR A 63 -0.32 10.07 6.89
CA TYR A 63 0.29 9.58 8.11
C TYR A 63 -0.75 9.47 9.22
N GLY A 64 -0.86 8.29 9.85
CA GLY A 64 -1.74 8.07 10.99
C GLY A 64 -3.21 8.37 10.74
N ILE A 65 -3.75 7.94 9.60
CA ILE A 65 -5.13 8.23 9.20
C ILE A 65 -6.10 7.08 9.45
N ILE A 66 -5.60 5.85 9.63
CA ILE A 66 -6.40 4.63 9.77
C ILE A 66 -6.13 3.97 11.13
N SER A 67 -7.17 3.44 11.77
CA SER A 67 -7.01 2.58 12.95
C SER A 67 -6.60 1.16 12.53
N VAL A 68 -5.76 0.49 13.33
CA VAL A 68 -5.35 -0.92 13.12
C VAL A 68 -6.53 -1.90 13.09
N LYS A 69 -7.66 -1.51 13.68
CA LYS A 69 -8.90 -2.30 13.63
C LYS A 69 -9.56 -2.34 12.25
N LYS A 70 -9.16 -1.43 11.34
CA LYS A 70 -9.73 -1.35 9.99
C LYS A 70 -8.82 -2.04 8.98
N HIS A 71 -9.42 -2.83 8.10
CA HIS A 71 -8.71 -3.36 6.95
C HIS A 71 -8.35 -2.21 5.99
N PHE A 72 -7.11 -2.22 5.51
CA PHE A 72 -6.61 -1.22 4.57
C PHE A 72 -5.72 -1.87 3.52
N SER A 73 -6.08 -1.73 2.27
CA SER A 73 -5.39 -2.37 1.15
C SER A 73 -4.50 -1.39 0.37
N ALA A 74 -3.63 -1.93 -0.49
CA ALA A 74 -2.85 -1.11 -1.43
C ALA A 74 -3.75 -0.35 -2.42
N GLY A 75 -4.91 -0.88 -2.75
CA GLY A 75 -5.92 -0.19 -3.58
C GLY A 75 -6.51 1.03 -2.87
N ASP A 76 -6.81 0.91 -1.56
CA ASP A 76 -7.28 2.03 -0.75
C ASP A 76 -6.22 3.12 -0.66
N TRP A 77 -4.96 2.71 -0.41
CA TRP A 77 -3.85 3.65 -0.41
C TRP A 77 -3.72 4.37 -1.75
N LEU A 78 -3.76 3.65 -2.86
CA LEU A 78 -3.64 4.24 -4.20
C LEU A 78 -4.73 5.28 -4.48
N LYS A 79 -5.98 5.00 -4.08
CA LYS A 79 -7.11 5.94 -4.20
C LYS A 79 -6.84 7.22 -3.42
N LEU A 80 -6.42 7.09 -2.15
CA LEU A 80 -6.10 8.25 -1.31
C LEU A 80 -4.88 9.02 -1.82
N ALA A 81 -3.83 8.32 -2.26
CA ALA A 81 -2.62 8.93 -2.81
C ALA A 81 -2.94 9.76 -4.06
N LYS A 82 -3.72 9.21 -5.00
CA LYS A 82 -4.17 9.94 -6.20
C LYS A 82 -4.95 11.21 -5.85
N ASN A 83 -5.84 11.14 -4.86
CA ASN A 83 -6.57 12.32 -4.39
C ASN A 83 -5.62 13.40 -3.83
N LYS A 84 -4.59 13.00 -3.07
CA LYS A 84 -3.60 13.96 -2.54
C LYS A 84 -2.68 14.52 -3.62
N ILE A 85 -2.29 13.74 -4.60
CA ILE A 85 -1.54 14.19 -5.78
C ILE A 85 -2.34 15.26 -6.55
N ASN A 86 -3.62 15.00 -6.83
CA ASN A 86 -4.49 15.96 -7.51
C ASN A 86 -4.67 17.25 -6.70
N LEU A 87 -4.75 17.13 -5.37
CA LEU A 87 -4.81 18.28 -4.47
C LEU A 87 -3.51 19.12 -4.55
N CYS A 88 -2.34 18.47 -4.56
CA CYS A 88 -1.06 19.15 -4.75
C CYS A 88 -1.05 19.93 -6.06
N TYR A 89 -1.47 19.32 -7.15
CA TYR A 89 -1.53 20.01 -8.45
C TYR A 89 -2.48 21.21 -8.46
N LYS A 90 -3.66 21.06 -7.83
CA LYS A 90 -4.63 22.17 -7.70
C LYS A 90 -3.99 23.39 -7.01
N PHE A 91 -3.13 23.17 -6.01
CA PHE A 91 -2.44 24.24 -5.28
C PHE A 91 -1.03 24.53 -5.81
N LYS A 92 -0.71 24.13 -7.04
CA LYS A 92 0.60 24.33 -7.68
C LYS A 92 1.77 23.85 -6.82
N LYS A 93 1.56 22.73 -6.08
CA LYS A 93 2.56 22.04 -5.26
C LYS A 93 3.11 20.81 -5.98
N VAL A 94 4.36 20.45 -5.70
CA VAL A 94 4.96 19.22 -6.20
C VAL A 94 4.65 18.07 -5.23
N PRO A 95 3.93 17.01 -5.64
CA PRO A 95 3.73 15.84 -4.78
C PRO A 95 5.03 15.03 -4.68
N ILE A 96 5.45 14.73 -3.42
CA ILE A 96 6.64 13.93 -3.11
C ILE A 96 6.17 12.70 -2.35
N ILE A 97 6.21 11.53 -2.99
CA ILE A 97 5.79 10.26 -2.41
C ILE A 97 6.99 9.63 -1.73
N VAL A 98 6.88 9.36 -0.42
CA VAL A 98 8.01 8.91 0.41
C VAL A 98 7.64 7.68 1.20
N GLY A 99 8.45 6.62 1.12
CA GLY A 99 8.21 5.42 1.93
C GLY A 99 9.12 4.25 1.63
N GLY A 100 8.81 3.11 2.27
CA GLY A 100 9.53 1.84 2.10
C GLY A 100 8.68 0.72 1.50
N THR A 101 7.37 0.94 1.28
CA THR A 101 6.47 -0.12 0.81
C THR A 101 6.50 -0.26 -0.70
N GLY A 102 7.30 -1.20 -1.21
CA GLY A 102 7.47 -1.45 -2.65
C GLY A 102 6.16 -1.69 -3.39
N LEU A 103 5.17 -2.35 -2.75
CA LEU A 103 3.84 -2.54 -3.34
C LEU A 103 3.14 -1.21 -3.64
N TYR A 104 3.27 -0.20 -2.77
CA TYR A 104 2.67 1.12 -3.00
C TYR A 104 3.32 1.82 -4.19
N PHE A 105 4.66 1.79 -4.28
CA PHE A 105 5.36 2.33 -5.43
C PHE A 105 5.02 1.59 -6.73
N ASN A 106 4.89 0.27 -6.67
CA ASN A 106 4.47 -0.53 -7.83
C ASN A 106 3.05 -0.17 -8.28
N THR A 107 2.10 -0.02 -7.34
CA THR A 107 0.71 0.33 -7.69
C THR A 107 0.58 1.73 -8.27
N ILE A 108 1.37 2.70 -7.86
CA ILE A 108 1.28 4.06 -8.38
C ILE A 108 1.95 4.22 -9.73
N THR A 109 2.99 3.42 -10.03
CA THR A 109 3.72 3.47 -11.30
C THR A 109 3.11 2.58 -12.38
N LYS A 110 2.72 1.35 -12.02
CA LYS A 110 2.21 0.33 -12.96
C LYS A 110 0.69 0.17 -12.90
N GLY A 111 0.07 0.75 -11.89
CA GLY A 111 -1.34 0.52 -11.62
C GLY A 111 -1.60 -0.75 -10.81
N ILE A 112 -2.87 -1.06 -10.63
CA ILE A 112 -3.36 -2.27 -9.98
C ILE A 112 -4.35 -2.98 -10.92
N SER A 113 -4.30 -4.30 -10.96
CA SER A 113 -5.26 -5.09 -11.73
C SER A 113 -6.69 -4.78 -11.28
N LYS A 114 -7.58 -4.55 -12.23
CA LYS A 114 -9.01 -4.36 -11.95
C LYS A 114 -9.62 -5.72 -11.57
N ILE A 115 -9.56 -6.03 -10.29
CA ILE A 115 -10.23 -7.19 -9.73
C ILE A 115 -11.54 -6.71 -9.09
N PRO A 116 -12.68 -7.35 -9.37
CA PRO A 116 -13.95 -7.03 -8.71
C PRO A 116 -13.82 -7.07 -7.18
N SER A 117 -14.66 -6.31 -6.50
CA SER A 117 -14.73 -6.38 -5.04
C SER A 117 -15.27 -7.76 -4.65
N ILE A 118 -14.53 -8.47 -3.83
CA ILE A 118 -14.95 -9.75 -3.27
C ILE A 118 -15.78 -9.48 -2.02
N ASP A 119 -16.97 -10.02 -1.95
CA ASP A 119 -17.85 -9.88 -0.81
C ASP A 119 -17.29 -10.62 0.43
N THR A 120 -17.82 -10.25 1.61
CA THR A 120 -17.35 -10.81 2.88
C THR A 120 -17.71 -12.30 3.02
N GLN A 121 -18.82 -12.74 2.43
CA GLN A 121 -19.26 -14.12 2.51
C GLN A 121 -18.32 -15.04 1.75
N THR A 122 -17.95 -14.68 0.53
CA THR A 122 -16.96 -15.40 -0.29
C THR A 122 -15.60 -15.46 0.42
N ARG A 123 -15.12 -14.35 0.99
CA ARG A 123 -13.88 -14.36 1.77
C ARG A 123 -13.94 -15.29 2.97
N ASN A 124 -15.03 -15.29 3.71
CA ASN A 124 -15.20 -16.17 4.88
C ASN A 124 -15.26 -17.64 4.47
N LYS A 125 -15.95 -17.97 3.37
CA LYS A 125 -15.96 -19.33 2.81
C LYS A 125 -14.57 -19.83 2.47
N VAL A 126 -13.77 -19.02 1.77
CA VAL A 126 -12.39 -19.37 1.38
C VAL A 126 -11.49 -19.53 2.60
N ARG A 127 -11.56 -18.61 3.56
CA ARG A 127 -10.76 -18.68 4.80
C ARG A 127 -11.10 -19.91 5.64
N ASN A 128 -12.39 -20.26 5.76
CA ASN A 128 -12.83 -21.46 6.46
C ASN A 128 -12.39 -22.73 5.73
N LEU A 129 -12.48 -22.75 4.40
CA LEU A 129 -11.96 -23.84 3.59
C LEU A 129 -10.45 -24.03 3.79
N PHE A 130 -9.69 -22.92 3.76
CA PHE A 130 -8.24 -22.94 4.01
C PHE A 130 -7.90 -23.47 5.40
N LYS A 131 -8.60 -23.02 6.45
CA LYS A 131 -8.40 -23.51 7.83
C LYS A 131 -8.64 -25.00 7.95
N ARG A 132 -9.67 -25.52 7.28
CA ARG A 132 -10.04 -26.94 7.32
C ARG A 132 -9.04 -27.84 6.58
N LEU A 133 -8.55 -27.42 5.42
CA LEU A 133 -7.70 -28.23 4.56
C LEU A 133 -6.19 -28.08 4.83
N GLY A 134 -5.78 -26.97 5.42
CA GLY A 134 -4.37 -26.57 5.48
C GLY A 134 -3.81 -26.18 4.10
N TYR A 135 -2.59 -25.66 4.09
CA TYR A 135 -2.02 -25.01 2.89
C TYR A 135 -1.80 -25.98 1.72
N LYS A 136 -1.38 -27.25 1.98
CA LYS A 136 -1.07 -28.24 0.93
C LYS A 136 -2.30 -28.64 0.14
N GLU A 137 -3.34 -29.10 0.81
CA GLU A 137 -4.57 -29.56 0.17
C GLU A 137 -5.37 -28.39 -0.43
N PHE A 138 -5.34 -27.25 0.21
CA PHE A 138 -5.94 -26.04 -0.35
C PHE A 138 -5.27 -25.64 -1.67
N TYR A 139 -3.94 -25.68 -1.72
CA TYR A 139 -3.19 -25.37 -2.95
C TYR A 139 -3.48 -26.37 -4.07
N LYS A 140 -3.61 -27.67 -3.78
CA LYS A 140 -4.03 -28.68 -4.77
C LYS A 140 -5.40 -28.33 -5.37
N LYS A 141 -6.37 -27.96 -4.53
CA LYS A 141 -7.70 -27.53 -5.01
C LYS A 141 -7.61 -26.28 -5.89
N LEU A 142 -6.76 -25.32 -5.52
CA LEU A 142 -6.55 -24.11 -6.32
C LEU A 142 -5.97 -24.46 -7.70
N LEU A 143 -5.03 -25.40 -7.78
CA LEU A 143 -4.45 -25.87 -9.06
C LEU A 143 -5.46 -26.58 -9.98
N ILE A 144 -6.45 -27.25 -9.40
CA ILE A 144 -7.55 -27.86 -10.20
C ILE A 144 -8.40 -26.76 -10.84
N LEU A 145 -8.65 -25.65 -10.13
CA LEU A 145 -9.44 -24.52 -10.63
C LEU A 145 -8.68 -23.66 -11.63
N ASP A 146 -7.41 -23.40 -11.36
CA ASP A 146 -6.52 -22.63 -12.25
C ASP A 146 -5.10 -23.22 -12.25
N PRO A 147 -4.77 -24.12 -13.21
CA PRO A 147 -3.44 -24.68 -13.34
C PRO A 147 -2.32 -23.65 -13.55
N LYS A 148 -2.63 -22.46 -14.06
CA LYS A 148 -1.66 -21.38 -14.32
C LYS A 148 -1.08 -20.80 -13.04
N VAL A 149 -1.73 -21.03 -11.91
CA VAL A 149 -1.27 -20.60 -10.57
C VAL A 149 0.08 -21.25 -10.21
N LYS A 150 0.36 -22.47 -10.69
CA LYS A 150 1.61 -23.22 -10.44
C LYS A 150 2.87 -22.39 -10.73
N ASN A 151 2.83 -21.57 -11.76
CA ASN A 151 3.97 -20.76 -12.21
C ASN A 151 4.02 -19.37 -11.55
N LYS A 152 3.03 -19.00 -10.71
CA LYS A 152 2.88 -17.65 -10.18
C LYS A 152 2.85 -17.58 -8.67
N ILE A 153 2.40 -18.63 -8.00
CA ILE A 153 2.18 -18.67 -6.55
C ILE A 153 2.85 -19.93 -5.99
N LEU A 154 3.71 -19.76 -5.01
CA LEU A 154 4.32 -20.89 -4.30
C LEU A 154 3.28 -21.59 -3.40
N PRO A 155 3.34 -22.92 -3.23
CA PRO A 155 2.43 -23.65 -2.35
C PRO A 155 2.40 -23.12 -0.90
N SER A 156 3.53 -22.60 -0.41
CA SER A 156 3.67 -22.03 0.92
C SER A 156 3.07 -20.63 1.05
N ASP A 157 2.79 -19.93 -0.06
CA ASP A 157 2.20 -18.59 -0.03
C ASP A 157 0.67 -18.66 0.17
N SER A 158 0.31 -18.87 1.43
CA SER A 158 -1.09 -19.04 1.85
C SER A 158 -1.95 -17.82 1.53
N GLN A 159 -1.38 -16.62 1.65
CA GLN A 159 -2.12 -15.38 1.42
C GLN A 159 -2.48 -15.19 -0.05
N ARG A 160 -1.51 -15.40 -0.95
CA ARG A 160 -1.76 -15.31 -2.39
C ARG A 160 -2.65 -16.44 -2.87
N SER A 161 -2.51 -17.66 -2.34
CA SER A 161 -3.35 -18.81 -2.67
C SER A 161 -4.81 -18.55 -2.30
N GLN A 162 -5.09 -18.06 -1.08
CA GLN A 162 -6.45 -17.69 -0.68
C GLN A 162 -7.01 -16.57 -1.58
N ARG A 163 -6.19 -15.54 -1.87
CA ARG A 163 -6.64 -14.45 -2.73
C ARG A 163 -6.94 -14.90 -4.16
N ALA A 164 -6.13 -15.79 -4.73
CA ALA A 164 -6.40 -16.36 -6.05
C ALA A 164 -7.73 -17.13 -6.05
N TYR A 165 -7.96 -17.95 -5.02
CA TYR A 165 -9.20 -18.70 -4.86
C TYR A 165 -10.44 -17.78 -4.73
N GLU A 166 -10.33 -16.68 -3.95
CA GLU A 166 -11.39 -15.67 -3.80
C GLU A 166 -11.76 -15.01 -5.15
N VAL A 167 -10.81 -14.86 -6.06
CA VAL A 167 -11.01 -14.20 -7.36
C VAL A 167 -11.63 -15.16 -8.39
N ILE A 168 -11.42 -16.46 -8.23
CA ILE A 168 -11.96 -17.48 -9.13
C ILE A 168 -13.45 -17.75 -8.83
N LEU A 169 -13.86 -17.64 -7.56
CA LEU A 169 -15.27 -17.81 -7.14
C LEU A 169 -16.12 -16.60 -7.48
#